data_fb40e07e7b1f25dc16f68daa4a031ddf
#
_entry.id   fb40e07e7b1f25dc16f68daa4a031ddf
#
_cell.length_a   1.000
_cell.length_b   1.000
_cell.length_c   1.000
_cell.angle_alpha   90.00
_cell.angle_beta   90.00
_cell.angle_gamma   90.00
#
_symmetry.space_group_name_H-M   'P 1'
#
loop_
_entity.id
_entity.type
_entity.pdbx_description
1 polymer ?
#
loop_
_entity_poly.entity_id
_entity_poly.type
_entity_poly.pdbx_seq_one_letter_code
_entity_poly.pdbx_strand_id
1 'polypeptide(L)'
;MSPKNQTSTAAAYDIQLLFPVLFLVGMGIVMVYSASSAVALKKFGSDYLFLKKQAIFAFVGIIALVVCRHLPYQWYRPLTYPLLALALLFLIAIQVTDFGFSAGGSARWLRISYLTFQPSEFARFALVVFLAYSLEKKREKIKELSIGFLPHIFVFGVFALCIFQQPDFGSVVILGTLTWLMMFVGGVRCTHLLMSLIALLPVAIYYLVKAEYRVKRLLSFLNPWEYPADEGYQVVHSLMAFGTGGLWGTGIGKGFQKLFYLPEPHTDFIFAIIGEEFGLVGVLIIIGLFGLILVKGLLIARNAPDTFGSLMAFGLTCAMGLQVCINMGVALGLLPTKGLTLPFLSYGGTSLLLNMASIGVLMNISASRKA
;
A
#
# COMPACT_ATOMS: atom_id res chain seq x y z
N MET A 1 -35.90 4.45 40.04
CA MET A 1 -34.96 3.82 39.08
C MET A 1 -33.95 4.88 38.66
N SER A 2 -32.78 4.81 39.20
CA SER A 2 -31.68 5.75 38.92
C SER A 2 -31.04 5.44 37.55
N PRO A 3 -30.77 6.43 36.68
CA PRO A 3 -30.07 6.18 35.42
C PRO A 3 -28.63 5.77 35.75
N LYS A 4 -28.26 4.54 35.41
CA LYS A 4 -26.88 4.08 35.43
C LYS A 4 -26.05 5.02 34.54
N ASN A 5 -25.19 5.82 35.17
CA ASN A 5 -24.08 6.50 34.53
C ASN A 5 -23.24 5.48 33.76
N GLN A 6 -23.46 5.39 32.47
CA GLN A 6 -22.51 4.78 31.56
C GLN A 6 -21.31 5.73 31.50
N THR A 7 -20.36 5.56 32.42
CA THR A 7 -19.01 6.08 32.26
C THR A 7 -18.48 5.44 30.96
N SER A 8 -18.37 6.25 29.91
CA SER A 8 -17.67 5.88 28.68
C SER A 8 -16.22 5.63 29.08
N THR A 9 -15.89 4.38 29.41
CA THR A 9 -14.51 3.96 29.48
C THR A 9 -13.94 4.21 28.08
N ALA A 10 -13.06 5.20 27.96
CA ALA A 10 -12.32 5.48 26.75
C ALA A 10 -11.71 4.14 26.30
N ALA A 11 -12.23 3.59 25.21
CA ALA A 11 -11.82 2.25 24.77
C ALA A 11 -10.31 2.26 24.57
N ALA A 12 -9.61 1.41 25.31
CA ALA A 12 -8.15 1.35 25.32
C ALA A 12 -7.61 1.16 23.89
N TYR A 13 -6.46 1.76 23.61
CA TYR A 13 -5.77 1.52 22.34
C TYR A 13 -5.40 0.03 22.24
N ASP A 14 -5.60 -0.56 21.06
CA ASP A 14 -5.11 -1.92 20.77
C ASP A 14 -3.59 -1.88 20.64
N ILE A 15 -2.89 -2.08 21.78
CA ILE A 15 -1.43 -2.00 21.87
C ILE A 15 -0.77 -3.02 20.93
N GLN A 16 -1.41 -4.19 20.71
CA GLN A 16 -0.87 -5.23 19.84
C GLN A 16 -0.88 -4.81 18.35
N LEU A 17 -1.73 -3.85 17.98
CA LEU A 17 -1.72 -3.24 16.65
C LEU A 17 -0.84 -1.98 16.63
N LEU A 18 -0.90 -1.15 17.67
CA LEU A 18 -0.21 0.13 17.72
C LEU A 18 1.32 -0.01 17.82
N PHE A 19 1.79 -0.91 18.69
CA PHE A 19 3.22 -1.08 18.95
C PHE A 19 4.01 -1.46 17.68
N PRO A 20 3.61 -2.50 16.90
CA PRO A 20 4.31 -2.84 15.66
C PRO A 20 4.33 -1.68 14.65
N VAL A 21 3.24 -0.94 14.54
CA VAL A 21 3.13 0.20 13.62
C VAL A 21 4.10 1.31 14.00
N LEU A 22 4.11 1.75 15.27
CA LEU A 22 5.01 2.80 15.74
C LEU A 22 6.48 2.37 15.66
N PHE A 23 6.78 1.10 15.94
CA PHE A 23 8.13 0.56 15.77
C PHE A 23 8.59 0.63 14.31
N LEU A 24 7.73 0.18 13.36
CA LEU A 24 8.03 0.25 11.93
C LEU A 24 8.19 1.70 11.43
N VAL A 25 7.36 2.63 11.91
CA VAL A 25 7.49 4.07 11.57
C VAL A 25 8.82 4.63 12.10
N GLY A 26 9.17 4.34 13.34
CA GLY A 26 10.45 4.77 13.93
C GLY A 26 11.65 4.20 13.16
N MET A 27 11.61 2.89 12.86
CA MET A 27 12.63 2.24 12.04
C MET A 27 12.67 2.82 10.62
N GLY A 28 11.50 3.13 10.03
CA GLY A 28 11.41 3.76 8.71
C GLY A 28 12.11 5.13 8.65
N ILE A 29 11.99 5.95 9.69
CA ILE A 29 12.69 7.25 9.77
C ILE A 29 14.22 7.03 9.74
N VAL A 30 14.72 6.09 10.53
CA VAL A 30 16.16 5.75 10.59
C VAL A 30 16.64 5.19 9.26
N MET A 31 15.89 4.26 8.66
CA MET A 31 16.29 3.60 7.42
C MET A 31 16.20 4.51 6.20
N VAL A 32 15.21 5.40 6.14
CA VAL A 32 15.14 6.43 5.09
C VAL A 32 16.38 7.33 5.16
N TYR A 33 16.82 7.74 6.34
CA TYR A 33 18.06 8.49 6.49
C TYR A 33 19.27 7.68 6.00
N SER A 34 19.43 6.46 6.49
CA SER A 34 20.54 5.59 6.08
C SER A 34 20.58 5.39 4.56
N ALA A 35 19.43 5.08 3.94
CA ALA A 35 19.37 4.80 2.51
C ALA A 35 19.48 6.03 1.61
N SER A 36 19.16 7.23 2.12
CA SER A 36 19.07 8.43 1.27
C SER A 36 20.19 9.45 1.49
N SER A 37 20.94 9.40 2.60
CA SER A 37 21.91 10.43 3.00
C SER A 37 22.93 10.76 1.91
N ALA A 38 23.56 9.74 1.30
CA ALA A 38 24.57 9.91 0.24
C ALA A 38 23.97 10.57 -1.02
N VAL A 39 22.77 10.12 -1.44
CA VAL A 39 22.06 10.67 -2.61
C VAL A 39 21.60 12.10 -2.34
N ALA A 40 21.08 12.36 -1.14
CA ALA A 40 20.62 13.69 -0.73
C ALA A 40 21.77 14.70 -0.68
N LEU A 41 22.90 14.31 -0.11
CA LEU A 41 24.10 15.17 -0.05
C LEU A 41 24.58 15.52 -1.46
N LYS A 42 24.68 14.53 -2.36
CA LYS A 42 25.15 14.74 -3.75
C LYS A 42 24.20 15.60 -4.59
N LYS A 43 22.87 15.37 -4.47
CA LYS A 43 21.87 16.05 -5.32
C LYS A 43 21.43 17.40 -4.78
N PHE A 44 21.37 17.56 -3.45
CA PHE A 44 20.73 18.71 -2.79
C PHE A 44 21.64 19.44 -1.79
N GLY A 45 22.86 18.96 -1.59
CA GLY A 45 23.82 19.56 -0.66
C GLY A 45 23.46 19.38 0.84
N SER A 46 22.45 18.57 1.18
CA SER A 46 22.02 18.30 2.55
C SER A 46 21.61 16.84 2.68
N ASP A 47 22.25 16.11 3.58
CA ASP A 47 21.97 14.71 3.88
C ASP A 47 20.66 14.50 4.66
N TYR A 48 20.14 15.54 5.36
CA TYR A 48 18.92 15.46 6.19
C TYR A 48 17.62 15.75 5.43
N LEU A 49 17.62 16.02 4.12
CA LEU A 49 16.45 16.48 3.40
C LEU A 49 15.30 15.45 3.46
N PHE A 50 15.59 14.18 3.14
CA PHE A 50 14.57 13.11 3.16
C PHE A 50 14.17 12.76 4.60
N LEU A 51 15.11 12.77 5.54
CA LEU A 51 14.83 12.57 6.97
C LEU A 51 13.80 13.58 7.49
N LYS A 52 14.02 14.89 7.25
CA LYS A 52 13.09 15.95 7.68
C LYS A 52 11.70 15.74 7.10
N LYS A 53 11.61 15.46 5.79
CA LYS A 53 10.32 15.20 5.15
C LYS A 53 9.64 13.97 5.72
N GLN A 54 10.37 12.84 5.90
CA GLN A 54 9.81 11.62 6.48
C GLN A 54 9.32 11.83 7.91
N ALA A 55 10.06 12.56 8.74
CA ALA A 55 9.66 12.89 10.11
C ALA A 55 8.38 13.75 10.15
N ILE A 56 8.26 14.74 9.27
CA ILE A 56 7.05 15.56 9.14
C ILE A 56 5.86 14.67 8.73
N PHE A 57 6.01 13.82 7.71
CA PHE A 57 4.95 12.93 7.29
C PHE A 57 4.59 11.88 8.35
N ALA A 58 5.57 11.40 9.13
CA ALA A 58 5.31 10.51 10.26
C ALA A 58 4.49 11.22 11.36
N PHE A 59 4.83 12.46 11.69
CA PHE A 59 4.08 13.26 12.64
C PHE A 59 2.64 13.52 12.18
N VAL A 60 2.45 13.95 10.93
CA VAL A 60 1.12 14.14 10.33
C VAL A 60 0.36 12.80 10.26
N GLY A 61 1.06 11.71 9.96
CA GLY A 61 0.51 10.35 9.96
C GLY A 61 0.01 9.92 11.34
N ILE A 62 0.75 10.22 12.41
CA ILE A 62 0.30 9.95 13.79
C ILE A 62 -0.96 10.76 14.10
N ILE A 63 -1.04 12.03 13.71
CA ILE A 63 -2.25 12.84 13.87
C ILE A 63 -3.41 12.21 13.10
N ALA A 64 -3.20 11.78 11.85
CA ALA A 64 -4.23 11.13 11.05
C ALA A 64 -4.71 9.81 11.71
N LEU A 65 -3.79 8.99 12.25
CA LEU A 65 -4.12 7.78 13.00
C LEU A 65 -5.01 8.12 14.20
N VAL A 66 -4.63 9.10 15.02
CA VAL A 66 -5.38 9.52 16.20
C VAL A 66 -6.76 10.05 15.82
N VAL A 67 -6.85 10.90 14.80
CA VAL A 67 -8.12 11.43 14.29
C VAL A 67 -9.02 10.30 13.81
N CYS A 68 -8.54 9.42 12.93
CA CYS A 68 -9.31 8.29 12.41
C CYS A 68 -9.70 7.27 13.50
N ARG A 69 -8.89 7.15 14.56
CA ARG A 69 -9.22 6.32 15.74
C ARG A 69 -10.42 6.86 16.51
N HIS A 70 -10.61 8.18 16.58
CA HIS A 70 -11.69 8.81 17.32
C HIS A 70 -12.94 9.07 16.46
N LEU A 71 -12.79 9.09 15.14
CA LEU A 71 -13.94 9.23 14.23
C LEU A 71 -14.68 7.89 14.10
N PRO A 72 -16.00 7.84 14.41
CA PRO A 72 -16.77 6.61 14.23
C PRO A 72 -16.69 6.11 12.79
N TYR A 73 -16.30 4.84 12.59
CA TYR A 73 -16.16 4.27 11.23
C TYR A 73 -17.48 4.31 10.43
N GLN A 74 -18.62 4.38 11.10
CA GLN A 74 -19.94 4.52 10.45
C GLN A 74 -20.05 5.81 9.60
N TRP A 75 -19.27 6.84 9.91
CA TRP A 75 -19.24 8.08 9.14
C TRP A 75 -18.68 7.91 7.72
N TYR A 76 -17.94 6.86 7.48
CA TYR A 76 -17.47 6.53 6.12
C TYR A 76 -18.61 6.05 5.21
N ARG A 77 -19.77 5.59 5.75
CA ARG A 77 -20.92 5.20 4.94
C ARG A 77 -21.49 6.37 4.11
N PRO A 78 -21.88 7.52 4.69
CA PRO A 78 -22.36 8.64 3.90
C PRO A 78 -21.24 9.29 3.05
N LEU A 79 -19.98 9.17 3.48
CA LEU A 79 -18.84 9.72 2.76
C LEU A 79 -18.38 8.84 1.57
N THR A 80 -18.96 7.67 1.35
CA THR A 80 -18.54 6.72 0.30
C THR A 80 -18.49 7.36 -1.08
N TYR A 81 -19.58 7.98 -1.53
CA TYR A 81 -19.64 8.60 -2.85
C TYR A 81 -18.82 9.89 -2.95
N PRO A 82 -18.82 10.80 -1.97
CA PRO A 82 -17.88 11.92 -1.93
C PRO A 82 -16.42 11.54 -2.02
N LEU A 83 -15.99 10.49 -1.30
CA LEU A 83 -14.62 9.98 -1.37
C LEU A 83 -14.28 9.41 -2.74
N LEU A 84 -15.20 8.67 -3.37
CA LEU A 84 -15.02 8.17 -4.74
C LEU A 84 -14.89 9.32 -5.75
N ALA A 85 -15.79 10.30 -5.67
CA ALA A 85 -15.77 11.45 -6.56
C ALA A 85 -14.47 12.25 -6.41
N LEU A 86 -14.03 12.47 -5.17
CA LEU A 86 -12.77 13.15 -4.88
C LEU A 86 -11.56 12.36 -5.41
N ALA A 87 -11.55 11.02 -5.24
CA ALA A 87 -10.49 10.17 -5.76
C ALA A 87 -10.43 10.22 -7.29
N LEU A 88 -11.58 10.16 -7.96
CA LEU A 88 -11.66 10.28 -9.41
C LEU A 88 -11.19 11.66 -9.89
N LEU A 89 -11.60 12.73 -9.20
CA LEU A 89 -11.16 14.09 -9.49
C LEU A 89 -9.62 14.19 -9.39
N PHE A 90 -9.00 13.67 -8.37
CA PHE A 90 -7.54 13.68 -8.24
C PHE A 90 -6.85 12.85 -9.34
N LEU A 91 -7.41 11.72 -9.74
CA LEU A 91 -6.86 10.90 -10.83
C LEU A 91 -6.95 11.62 -12.18
N ILE A 92 -8.05 12.34 -12.45
CA ILE A 92 -8.23 13.14 -13.66
C ILE A 92 -7.34 14.39 -13.61
N ALA A 93 -7.20 15.02 -12.45
CA ALA A 93 -6.39 16.24 -12.30
C ALA A 93 -4.93 16.05 -12.72
N ILE A 94 -4.33 14.86 -12.49
CA ILE A 94 -2.97 14.56 -12.97
C ILE A 94 -2.86 14.67 -14.50
N GLN A 95 -3.92 14.35 -15.23
CA GLN A 95 -3.89 14.27 -16.69
C GLN A 95 -4.23 15.60 -17.36
N VAL A 96 -5.06 16.42 -16.71
CA VAL A 96 -5.64 17.64 -17.28
C VAL A 96 -4.93 18.90 -16.81
N THR A 97 -4.21 18.82 -15.67
CA THR A 97 -3.57 20.02 -15.08
C THR A 97 -2.04 19.92 -15.11
N ASP A 98 -1.37 21.07 -15.10
CA ASP A 98 0.09 21.20 -15.01
C ASP A 98 0.66 20.78 -13.64
N PHE A 99 -0.20 20.44 -12.68
CA PHE A 99 0.22 19.93 -11.36
C PHE A 99 0.72 18.48 -11.40
N GLY A 100 0.56 17.80 -12.55
CA GLY A 100 1.08 16.45 -12.78
C GLY A 100 2.60 16.45 -12.81
N PHE A 101 3.24 15.74 -11.85
CA PHE A 101 4.68 15.56 -11.80
C PHE A 101 5.07 14.16 -12.20
N SER A 102 6.01 14.06 -13.15
CA SER A 102 6.55 12.80 -13.63
C SER A 102 7.81 12.43 -12.87
N ALA A 103 7.83 11.24 -12.27
CA ALA A 103 9.00 10.62 -11.70
C ALA A 103 9.16 9.20 -12.28
N GLY A 104 10.38 8.82 -12.66
CA GLY A 104 10.63 7.49 -13.24
C GLY A 104 9.87 7.21 -14.55
N GLY A 105 9.64 8.24 -15.38
CA GLY A 105 8.96 8.11 -16.68
C GLY A 105 7.43 8.00 -16.64
N SER A 106 6.79 8.25 -15.48
CA SER A 106 5.33 8.20 -15.33
C SER A 106 4.81 9.37 -14.53
N ALA A 107 3.74 10.02 -15.01
CA ALA A 107 3.06 11.11 -14.30
C ALA A 107 2.06 10.51 -13.29
N ARG A 108 2.50 10.28 -12.05
CA ARG A 108 1.72 9.61 -10.99
C ARG A 108 1.48 10.47 -9.77
N TRP A 109 2.10 11.65 -9.73
CA TRP A 109 2.12 12.52 -8.57
C TRP A 109 1.46 13.84 -8.87
N LEU A 110 0.65 14.33 -7.96
CA LEU A 110 0.24 15.73 -7.93
C LEU A 110 1.23 16.50 -7.07
N ARG A 111 1.82 17.55 -7.62
CA ARG A 111 2.73 18.42 -6.89
C ARG A 111 2.04 19.76 -6.64
N ILE A 112 1.74 20.02 -5.37
CA ILE A 112 1.19 21.30 -4.91
C ILE A 112 2.23 21.94 -4.02
N SER A 113 2.98 22.89 -4.57
CA SER A 113 4.11 23.53 -3.88
C SER A 113 5.19 22.51 -3.46
N TYR A 114 5.42 22.34 -2.18
CA TYR A 114 6.42 21.42 -1.62
C TYR A 114 5.88 20.01 -1.31
N LEU A 115 4.57 19.82 -1.41
CA LEU A 115 3.90 18.57 -1.12
C LEU A 115 3.68 17.77 -2.40
N THR A 116 4.01 16.48 -2.35
CA THR A 116 3.69 15.52 -3.40
C THR A 116 2.63 14.56 -2.90
N PHE A 117 1.54 14.43 -3.65
CA PHE A 117 0.42 13.57 -3.34
C PHE A 117 0.24 12.53 -4.45
N GLN A 118 0.05 11.27 -4.10
CA GLN A 118 -0.18 10.18 -5.05
C GLN A 118 -1.67 9.78 -5.04
N PRO A 119 -2.45 10.18 -6.04
CA PRO A 119 -3.89 9.91 -6.10
C PRO A 119 -4.26 8.43 -6.11
N SER A 120 -3.45 7.55 -6.68
CA SER A 120 -3.72 6.10 -6.70
C SER A 120 -3.75 5.46 -5.29
N GLU A 121 -2.99 6.00 -4.33
CA GLU A 121 -3.04 5.58 -2.94
C GLU A 121 -4.40 5.95 -2.29
N PHE A 122 -4.84 7.19 -2.52
CA PHE A 122 -6.15 7.65 -2.04
C PHE A 122 -7.30 6.92 -2.74
N ALA A 123 -7.18 6.66 -4.04
CA ALA A 123 -8.14 5.88 -4.81
C ALA A 123 -8.32 4.47 -4.24
N ARG A 124 -7.24 3.84 -3.78
CA ARG A 124 -7.27 2.53 -3.11
C ARG A 124 -8.09 2.57 -1.82
N PHE A 125 -7.86 3.58 -0.97
CA PHE A 125 -8.63 3.78 0.25
C PHE A 125 -10.13 4.02 -0.05
N ALA A 126 -10.44 4.93 -0.97
CA ALA A 126 -11.81 5.25 -1.36
C ALA A 126 -12.55 4.03 -1.96
N LEU A 127 -11.84 3.22 -2.75
CA LEU A 127 -12.39 1.98 -3.32
C LEU A 127 -12.72 0.95 -2.24
N VAL A 128 -11.88 0.79 -1.20
CA VAL A 128 -12.17 -0.08 -0.06
C VAL A 128 -13.46 0.36 0.65
N VAL A 129 -13.59 1.65 0.94
CA VAL A 129 -14.80 2.21 1.57
C VAL A 129 -16.04 1.95 0.72
N PHE A 130 -15.93 2.18 -0.60
CA PHE A 130 -17.04 1.92 -1.54
C PHE A 130 -17.42 0.45 -1.59
N LEU A 131 -16.44 -0.44 -1.73
CA LEU A 131 -16.72 -1.88 -1.78
C LEU A 131 -17.37 -2.37 -0.49
N ALA A 132 -16.87 -1.94 0.68
CA ALA A 132 -17.45 -2.30 1.96
C ALA A 132 -18.93 -1.86 2.07
N TYR A 133 -19.23 -0.60 1.69
CA TYR A 133 -20.57 -0.05 1.71
C TYR A 133 -21.51 -0.73 0.70
N SER A 134 -21.05 -0.88 -0.55
CA SER A 134 -21.86 -1.41 -1.64
C SER A 134 -22.18 -2.89 -1.46
N LEU A 135 -21.20 -3.69 -1.00
CA LEU A 135 -21.38 -5.12 -0.73
C LEU A 135 -22.34 -5.35 0.45
N GLU A 136 -22.21 -4.55 1.52
CA GLU A 136 -23.19 -4.59 2.63
C GLU A 136 -24.60 -4.26 2.16
N LYS A 137 -24.77 -3.13 1.45
CA LYS A 137 -26.06 -2.65 0.99
C LYS A 137 -26.78 -3.62 0.05
N LYS A 138 -26.01 -4.36 -0.75
CA LYS A 138 -26.54 -5.29 -1.77
C LYS A 138 -26.53 -6.76 -1.31
N ARG A 139 -26.31 -7.03 -0.04
CA ARG A 139 -26.08 -8.37 0.52
C ARG A 139 -27.14 -9.40 0.10
N GLU A 140 -28.44 -9.02 0.08
CA GLU A 140 -29.53 -9.94 -0.27
C GLU A 140 -29.45 -10.42 -1.73
N LYS A 141 -28.99 -9.55 -2.65
CA LYS A 141 -28.91 -9.81 -4.09
C LYS A 141 -27.49 -9.91 -4.60
N ILE A 142 -26.53 -10.13 -3.70
CA ILE A 142 -25.10 -10.11 -4.02
C ILE A 142 -24.68 -11.20 -5.03
N LYS A 143 -25.45 -12.28 -5.13
CA LYS A 143 -25.23 -13.39 -6.06
C LYS A 143 -25.72 -13.11 -7.48
N GLU A 144 -26.49 -12.05 -7.70
CA GLU A 144 -26.96 -11.65 -9.03
C GLU A 144 -25.83 -10.90 -9.77
N LEU A 145 -25.63 -11.23 -11.05
CA LEU A 145 -24.59 -10.62 -11.88
C LEU A 145 -24.74 -9.09 -11.96
N SER A 146 -25.96 -8.62 -12.22
CA SER A 146 -26.27 -7.19 -12.41
C SER A 146 -26.16 -6.34 -11.15
N ILE A 147 -26.31 -6.94 -9.98
CA ILE A 147 -26.34 -6.22 -8.71
C ILE A 147 -25.04 -6.44 -7.91
N GLY A 148 -24.59 -7.68 -7.84
CA GLY A 148 -23.44 -8.04 -7.01
C GLY A 148 -22.10 -7.92 -7.72
N PHE A 149 -22.04 -8.06 -9.07
CA PHE A 149 -20.77 -8.06 -9.79
C PHE A 149 -20.57 -6.80 -10.65
N LEU A 150 -21.46 -6.54 -11.62
CA LEU A 150 -21.27 -5.48 -12.62
C LEU A 150 -21.01 -4.09 -12.05
N PRO A 151 -21.72 -3.59 -11.02
CA PRO A 151 -21.45 -2.25 -10.51
C PRO A 151 -20.07 -2.10 -9.85
N HIS A 152 -19.55 -3.16 -9.22
CA HIS A 152 -18.24 -3.13 -8.58
C HIS A 152 -17.13 -3.16 -9.63
N ILE A 153 -17.28 -3.99 -10.68
CA ILE A 153 -16.34 -4.02 -11.82
C ILE A 153 -16.40 -2.72 -12.61
N PHE A 154 -17.58 -2.10 -12.76
CA PHE A 154 -17.70 -0.81 -13.44
C PHE A 154 -16.90 0.28 -12.72
N VAL A 155 -17.08 0.42 -11.39
CA VAL A 155 -16.32 1.40 -10.59
C VAL A 155 -14.82 1.09 -10.65
N PHE A 156 -14.42 -0.17 -10.44
CA PHE A 156 -13.02 -0.56 -10.62
C PHE A 156 -12.50 -0.21 -12.01
N GLY A 157 -13.26 -0.48 -13.08
CA GLY A 157 -12.90 -0.21 -14.47
C GLY A 157 -12.65 1.27 -14.74
N VAL A 158 -13.49 2.17 -14.18
CA VAL A 158 -13.30 3.62 -14.30
C VAL A 158 -11.98 4.05 -13.64
N PHE A 159 -11.70 3.58 -12.40
CA PHE A 159 -10.44 3.87 -11.72
C PHE A 159 -9.24 3.27 -12.46
N ALA A 160 -9.37 2.03 -12.93
CA ALA A 160 -8.33 1.34 -13.67
C ALA A 160 -7.97 2.08 -14.96
N LEU A 161 -8.96 2.57 -15.72
CA LEU A 161 -8.73 3.35 -16.94
C LEU A 161 -7.96 4.65 -16.65
N CYS A 162 -8.34 5.39 -15.61
CA CYS A 162 -7.64 6.61 -15.23
C CYS A 162 -6.18 6.34 -14.81
N ILE A 163 -5.94 5.27 -14.03
CA ILE A 163 -4.60 4.91 -13.56
C ILE A 163 -3.75 4.32 -14.70
N PHE A 164 -4.39 3.62 -15.62
CA PHE A 164 -3.73 3.04 -16.78
C PHE A 164 -3.15 4.09 -17.74
N GLN A 165 -3.82 5.25 -17.86
CA GLN A 165 -3.33 6.39 -18.63
C GLN A 165 -2.09 7.05 -17.97
N GLN A 166 -1.83 6.79 -16.68
CA GLN A 166 -0.66 7.28 -15.94
C GLN A 166 0.52 6.30 -15.99
N PRO A 167 0.65 5.40 -16.96
CA PRO A 167 1.38 4.14 -17.08
C PRO A 167 1.68 3.42 -15.74
N ASP A 168 0.66 3.32 -14.85
CA ASP A 168 0.79 2.64 -13.56
C ASP A 168 0.02 1.32 -13.51
N PHE A 169 0.46 0.39 -14.36
CA PHE A 169 -0.14 -0.95 -14.44
C PHE A 169 -0.21 -1.67 -13.10
N GLY A 170 0.79 -1.50 -12.28
CA GLY A 170 0.83 -2.22 -11.02
C GLY A 170 -0.18 -1.72 -9.99
N SER A 171 -0.54 -0.43 -9.93
CA SER A 171 -1.63 0.05 -9.08
C SER A 171 -2.98 -0.51 -9.58
N VAL A 172 -3.15 -0.68 -10.90
CA VAL A 172 -4.32 -1.36 -11.47
C VAL A 172 -4.42 -2.80 -10.99
N VAL A 173 -3.31 -3.55 -10.99
CA VAL A 173 -3.28 -4.94 -10.48
C VAL A 173 -3.65 -5.01 -9.01
N ILE A 174 -3.11 -4.11 -8.17
CA ILE A 174 -3.46 -4.07 -6.74
C ILE A 174 -4.94 -3.77 -6.53
N LEU A 175 -5.47 -2.72 -7.19
CA LEU A 175 -6.88 -2.37 -7.11
C LEU A 175 -7.78 -3.50 -7.60
N GLY A 176 -7.39 -4.17 -8.70
CA GLY A 176 -8.10 -5.34 -9.22
C GLY A 176 -8.12 -6.49 -8.22
N THR A 177 -6.94 -6.92 -7.74
CA THR A 177 -6.83 -7.99 -6.75
C THR A 177 -7.63 -7.68 -5.49
N LEU A 178 -7.53 -6.45 -4.99
CA LEU A 178 -8.30 -6.00 -3.83
C LEU A 178 -9.80 -6.06 -4.07
N THR A 179 -10.26 -5.61 -5.25
CA THR A 179 -11.68 -5.67 -5.64
C THR A 179 -12.18 -7.11 -5.68
N TRP A 180 -11.42 -8.04 -6.29
CA TRP A 180 -11.76 -9.46 -6.33
C TRP A 180 -11.81 -10.09 -4.95
N LEU A 181 -10.80 -9.84 -4.11
CA LEU A 181 -10.77 -10.36 -2.74
C LEU A 181 -11.97 -9.85 -1.92
N MET A 182 -12.29 -8.56 -2.00
CA MET A 182 -13.44 -8.00 -1.29
C MET A 182 -14.77 -8.53 -1.81
N MET A 183 -14.95 -8.66 -3.12
CA MET A 183 -16.14 -9.27 -3.72
C MET A 183 -16.28 -10.75 -3.32
N PHE A 184 -15.18 -11.49 -3.27
CA PHE A 184 -15.17 -12.90 -2.83
C PHE A 184 -15.66 -13.03 -1.38
N VAL A 185 -15.07 -12.26 -0.46
CA VAL A 185 -15.48 -12.26 0.95
C VAL A 185 -16.88 -11.67 1.14
N GLY A 186 -17.27 -10.70 0.31
CA GLY A 186 -18.61 -10.12 0.29
C GLY A 186 -19.71 -11.08 -0.21
N GLY A 187 -19.34 -12.27 -0.73
CA GLY A 187 -20.30 -13.32 -1.11
C GLY A 187 -20.76 -13.29 -2.57
N VAL A 188 -20.08 -12.58 -3.45
CA VAL A 188 -20.31 -12.63 -4.90
C VAL A 188 -20.06 -14.05 -5.40
N ARG A 189 -20.82 -14.53 -6.39
CA ARG A 189 -20.65 -15.88 -6.95
C ARG A 189 -19.24 -16.08 -7.50
N CYS A 190 -18.56 -17.13 -7.06
CA CYS A 190 -17.21 -17.49 -7.55
C CYS A 190 -17.17 -17.68 -9.07
N THR A 191 -18.26 -18.13 -9.69
CA THR A 191 -18.37 -18.29 -11.15
C THR A 191 -18.18 -16.96 -11.87
N HIS A 192 -18.79 -15.85 -11.39
CA HIS A 192 -18.62 -14.52 -11.98
C HIS A 192 -17.17 -14.03 -11.84
N LEU A 193 -16.55 -14.29 -10.67
CA LEU A 193 -15.16 -13.94 -10.40
C LEU A 193 -14.20 -14.71 -11.33
N LEU A 194 -14.38 -16.02 -11.45
CA LEU A 194 -13.56 -16.87 -12.33
C LEU A 194 -13.74 -16.50 -13.81
N MET A 195 -14.98 -16.31 -14.26
CA MET A 195 -15.25 -15.89 -15.64
C MET A 195 -14.59 -14.55 -15.96
N SER A 196 -14.58 -13.61 -15.02
CA SER A 196 -13.92 -12.33 -15.24
C SER A 196 -12.41 -12.44 -15.31
N LEU A 197 -11.77 -13.32 -14.51
CA LEU A 197 -10.33 -13.58 -14.61
C LEU A 197 -9.99 -14.22 -15.97
N ILE A 198 -10.79 -15.20 -16.42
CA ILE A 198 -10.60 -15.82 -17.73
C ILE A 198 -10.79 -14.79 -18.86
N ALA A 199 -11.78 -13.90 -18.75
CA ALA A 199 -12.01 -12.85 -19.74
C ALA A 199 -10.90 -11.78 -19.77
N LEU A 200 -10.25 -11.50 -18.64
CA LEU A 200 -9.14 -10.57 -18.55
C LEU A 200 -7.82 -11.14 -19.05
N LEU A 201 -7.66 -12.46 -19.08
CA LEU A 201 -6.41 -13.12 -19.45
C LEU A 201 -5.94 -12.76 -20.89
N PRO A 202 -6.77 -12.81 -21.93
CA PRO A 202 -6.37 -12.40 -23.29
C PRO A 202 -5.96 -10.92 -23.34
N VAL A 203 -6.67 -10.05 -22.62
CA VAL A 203 -6.36 -8.62 -22.55
C VAL A 203 -5.01 -8.39 -21.88
N ALA A 204 -4.73 -9.09 -20.78
CA ALA A 204 -3.45 -9.01 -20.08
C ALA A 204 -2.29 -9.51 -20.94
N ILE A 205 -2.47 -10.64 -21.66
CA ILE A 205 -1.46 -11.19 -22.58
C ILE A 205 -1.22 -10.21 -23.73
N TYR A 206 -2.28 -9.71 -24.38
CA TYR A 206 -2.16 -8.71 -25.46
C TYR A 206 -1.39 -7.47 -24.99
N TYR A 207 -1.74 -6.95 -23.82
CA TYR A 207 -1.08 -5.78 -23.25
C TYR A 207 0.39 -6.03 -22.91
N LEU A 208 0.72 -7.22 -22.43
CA LEU A 208 2.10 -7.62 -22.13
C LEU A 208 2.94 -7.72 -23.41
N VAL A 209 2.44 -8.40 -24.44
CA VAL A 209 3.18 -8.67 -25.68
C VAL A 209 3.31 -7.41 -26.54
N LYS A 210 2.35 -6.48 -26.49
CA LYS A 210 2.33 -5.26 -27.33
C LYS A 210 3.56 -4.36 -27.13
N ALA A 211 4.20 -4.38 -25.95
CA ALA A 211 5.33 -3.51 -25.64
C ALA A 211 6.58 -4.34 -25.29
N GLU A 212 7.60 -4.23 -26.12
CA GLU A 212 8.85 -4.99 -26.01
C GLU A 212 9.52 -4.84 -24.63
N TYR A 213 9.52 -3.63 -24.04
CA TYR A 213 10.09 -3.40 -22.72
C TYR A 213 9.41 -4.18 -21.59
N ARG A 214 8.10 -4.53 -21.74
CA ARG A 214 7.38 -5.34 -20.75
C ARG A 214 7.77 -6.81 -20.83
N VAL A 215 7.96 -7.28 -22.05
CA VAL A 215 8.48 -8.64 -22.29
C VAL A 215 9.90 -8.75 -21.76
N LYS A 216 10.76 -7.78 -22.06
CA LYS A 216 12.13 -7.72 -21.52
C LYS A 216 12.14 -7.71 -20.00
N ARG A 217 11.27 -6.92 -19.35
CA ARG A 217 11.13 -6.89 -17.89
C ARG A 217 10.66 -8.23 -17.30
N LEU A 218 9.79 -8.96 -18.01
CA LEU A 218 9.38 -10.30 -17.59
C LEU A 218 10.52 -11.32 -17.76
N LEU A 219 11.26 -11.27 -18.85
CA LEU A 219 12.41 -12.13 -19.07
C LEU A 219 13.52 -11.87 -18.06
N SER A 220 13.84 -10.59 -17.81
CA SER A 220 14.84 -10.21 -16.81
C SER A 220 14.44 -10.57 -15.38
N PHE A 221 13.14 -10.65 -15.09
CA PHE A 221 12.64 -11.18 -13.83
C PHE A 221 12.88 -12.70 -13.70
N LEU A 222 12.68 -13.46 -14.77
CA LEU A 222 12.90 -14.92 -14.77
C LEU A 222 14.38 -15.28 -14.66
N ASN A 223 15.25 -14.50 -15.31
CA ASN A 223 16.70 -14.69 -15.22
C ASN A 223 17.44 -13.33 -15.11
N PRO A 224 17.47 -12.71 -13.91
CA PRO A 224 18.02 -11.37 -13.75
C PRO A 224 19.54 -11.32 -14.00
N TRP A 225 20.25 -12.44 -13.84
CA TRP A 225 21.69 -12.53 -14.04
C TRP A 225 22.12 -12.51 -15.51
N GLU A 226 21.20 -12.75 -16.45
CA GLU A 226 21.47 -12.57 -17.89
C GLU A 226 21.38 -11.10 -18.33
N TYR A 227 20.68 -10.25 -17.53
CA TYR A 227 20.46 -8.85 -17.85
C TYR A 227 20.94 -7.92 -16.71
N PRO A 228 22.20 -8.07 -16.22
CA PRO A 228 22.65 -7.40 -15.00
C PRO A 228 22.87 -5.89 -15.16
N ALA A 229 22.98 -5.39 -16.40
CA ALA A 229 23.17 -3.98 -16.71
C ALA A 229 21.89 -3.24 -17.12
N ASP A 230 20.81 -3.98 -17.43
CA ASP A 230 19.56 -3.45 -17.96
C ASP A 230 18.41 -3.61 -16.95
N GLU A 231 17.28 -4.19 -17.37
CA GLU A 231 16.09 -4.37 -16.54
C GLU A 231 16.31 -5.27 -15.33
N GLY A 232 17.30 -6.17 -15.34
CA GLY A 232 17.70 -7.02 -14.21
C GLY A 232 18.52 -6.31 -13.14
N TYR A 233 19.12 -5.14 -13.47
CA TYR A 233 20.02 -4.41 -12.60
C TYR A 233 19.50 -4.22 -11.17
N GLN A 234 18.27 -3.76 -11.03
CA GLN A 234 17.66 -3.50 -9.72
C GLN A 234 17.51 -4.77 -8.89
N VAL A 235 17.09 -5.88 -9.50
CA VAL A 235 16.89 -7.16 -8.82
C VAL A 235 18.23 -7.76 -8.40
N VAL A 236 19.22 -7.74 -9.30
CA VAL A 236 20.58 -8.24 -9.01
C VAL A 236 21.19 -7.52 -7.81
N HIS A 237 21.17 -6.17 -7.81
CA HIS A 237 21.70 -5.38 -6.69
C HIS A 237 20.90 -5.55 -5.40
N SER A 238 19.58 -5.76 -5.50
CA SER A 238 18.73 -6.10 -4.36
C SER A 238 19.14 -7.45 -3.75
N LEU A 239 19.32 -8.49 -4.57
CA LEU A 239 19.76 -9.81 -4.11
C LEU A 239 21.19 -9.77 -3.54
N MET A 240 22.09 -9.01 -4.15
CA MET A 240 23.42 -8.76 -3.62
C MET A 240 23.38 -8.11 -2.23
N ALA A 241 22.46 -7.16 -1.98
CA ALA A 241 22.26 -6.55 -0.67
C ALA A 241 21.95 -7.60 0.40
N PHE A 242 20.99 -8.50 0.14
CA PHE A 242 20.67 -9.60 1.06
C PHE A 242 21.85 -10.56 1.24
N GLY A 243 22.57 -10.90 0.16
CA GLY A 243 23.76 -11.76 0.24
C GLY A 243 24.86 -11.15 1.09
N THR A 244 25.14 -9.85 0.93
CA THR A 244 26.16 -9.13 1.72
C THR A 244 25.77 -9.03 3.20
N GLY A 245 24.47 -8.86 3.50
CA GLY A 245 23.98 -8.76 4.88
C GLY A 245 24.14 -10.02 5.70
N GLY A 246 24.12 -11.21 5.08
CA GLY A 246 24.24 -12.47 5.78
C GLY A 246 23.22 -12.63 6.92
N LEU A 247 23.64 -13.22 8.06
CA LEU A 247 22.75 -13.43 9.20
C LEU A 247 22.54 -12.16 10.04
N TRP A 248 23.59 -11.40 10.31
CA TRP A 248 23.60 -10.32 11.31
C TRP A 248 23.64 -8.91 10.69
N GLY A 249 23.84 -8.80 9.38
CA GLY A 249 23.97 -7.54 8.68
C GLY A 249 25.38 -6.93 8.75
N THR A 250 25.61 -5.93 7.92
CA THR A 250 26.85 -5.14 7.89
C THR A 250 26.90 -4.05 8.96
N GLY A 251 25.79 -3.77 9.60
CA GLY A 251 25.57 -2.69 10.57
C GLY A 251 24.91 -1.46 9.94
N ILE A 252 24.19 -0.71 10.78
CA ILE A 252 23.43 0.49 10.37
C ILE A 252 24.38 1.50 9.75
N GLY A 253 24.04 2.01 8.58
CA GLY A 253 24.84 3.00 7.87
C GLY A 253 26.02 2.45 7.06
N LYS A 254 26.37 1.16 7.21
CA LYS A 254 27.52 0.54 6.57
C LYS A 254 27.22 -0.23 5.28
N GLY A 255 25.97 -0.24 4.83
CA GLY A 255 25.59 -0.87 3.56
C GLY A 255 26.23 -0.16 2.36
N PHE A 256 26.68 -0.93 1.38
CA PHE A 256 27.32 -0.43 0.15
C PHE A 256 26.33 -0.18 -0.98
N GLN A 257 25.22 -0.97 -1.06
CA GLN A 257 24.29 -0.91 -2.18
C GLN A 257 23.56 0.45 -2.27
N LYS A 258 23.39 1.15 -1.16
CA LYS A 258 22.86 2.53 -1.11
C LYS A 258 23.80 3.59 -1.69
N LEU A 259 25.08 3.28 -1.90
CA LEU A 259 26.09 4.20 -2.45
C LEU A 259 26.03 4.19 -3.99
N PHE A 260 24.86 4.56 -4.55
CA PHE A 260 24.58 4.69 -5.99
C PHE A 260 24.52 3.40 -6.80
N TYR A 261 24.65 2.22 -6.17
CA TYR A 261 24.51 0.95 -6.87
C TYR A 261 23.02 0.58 -7.04
N LEU A 262 22.18 0.75 -6.01
CA LEU A 262 20.76 0.44 -6.08
C LEU A 262 19.96 1.72 -6.36
N PRO A 263 19.20 1.79 -7.48
CA PRO A 263 18.31 2.91 -7.76
C PRO A 263 17.17 2.98 -6.73
N GLU A 264 16.80 4.21 -6.33
CA GLU A 264 15.70 4.48 -5.39
C GLU A 264 15.74 3.60 -4.12
N PRO A 265 16.89 3.54 -3.39
CA PRO A 265 17.07 2.63 -2.25
C PRO A 265 16.18 3.00 -1.06
N HIS A 266 15.76 4.27 -0.95
CA HIS A 266 14.94 4.79 0.14
C HIS A 266 13.42 4.69 -0.12
N THR A 267 12.99 4.32 -1.33
CA THR A 267 11.58 4.15 -1.72
C THR A 267 11.24 2.68 -1.94
N ASP A 268 11.57 2.15 -3.10
CA ASP A 268 11.09 0.85 -3.59
C ASP A 268 11.88 -0.34 -3.04
N PHE A 269 13.18 -0.12 -2.76
CA PHE A 269 14.11 -1.17 -2.35
C PHE A 269 14.64 -1.00 -0.91
N ILE A 270 13.92 -0.28 -0.06
CA ILE A 270 14.33 -0.09 1.34
C ILE A 270 14.46 -1.42 2.08
N PHE A 271 13.65 -2.42 1.72
CA PHE A 271 13.70 -3.75 2.30
C PHE A 271 15.04 -4.46 2.00
N ALA A 272 15.62 -4.23 0.81
CA ALA A 272 16.95 -4.74 0.47
C ALA A 272 18.05 -4.07 1.32
N ILE A 273 17.96 -2.75 1.52
CA ILE A 273 18.91 -2.03 2.39
C ILE A 273 18.81 -2.51 3.85
N ILE A 274 17.58 -2.79 4.31
CA ILE A 274 17.37 -3.39 5.64
C ILE A 274 18.01 -4.79 5.69
N GLY A 275 17.87 -5.59 4.62
CA GLY A 275 18.51 -6.89 4.50
C GLY A 275 20.04 -6.80 4.53
N GLU A 276 20.62 -5.79 3.89
CA GLU A 276 22.07 -5.53 3.93
C GLU A 276 22.56 -5.10 5.33
N GLU A 277 21.87 -4.15 5.96
CA GLU A 277 22.33 -3.54 7.22
C GLU A 277 22.00 -4.36 8.47
N PHE A 278 20.86 -5.05 8.51
CA PHE A 278 20.40 -5.86 9.67
C PHE A 278 20.44 -7.37 9.43
N GLY A 279 20.76 -7.81 8.22
CA GLY A 279 20.82 -9.22 7.86
C GLY A 279 19.47 -9.94 7.93
N LEU A 280 19.53 -11.27 7.92
CA LEU A 280 18.36 -12.14 7.97
C LEU A 280 17.53 -11.93 9.23
N VAL A 281 18.17 -11.69 10.38
CA VAL A 281 17.47 -11.46 11.66
C VAL A 281 16.59 -10.22 11.56
N GLY A 282 17.10 -9.10 11.03
CA GLY A 282 16.30 -7.87 10.82
C GLY A 282 15.15 -8.09 9.87
N VAL A 283 15.39 -8.80 8.76
CA VAL A 283 14.36 -9.16 7.77
C VAL A 283 13.22 -9.97 8.42
N LEU A 284 13.55 -10.99 9.22
CA LEU A 284 12.55 -11.83 9.90
C LEU A 284 11.74 -11.04 10.94
N ILE A 285 12.37 -10.13 11.67
CA ILE A 285 11.67 -9.25 12.62
C ILE A 285 10.64 -8.39 11.87
N ILE A 286 11.02 -7.78 10.74
CA ILE A 286 10.09 -6.94 9.96
C ILE A 286 8.94 -7.77 9.39
N ILE A 287 9.22 -8.94 8.82
CA ILE A 287 8.18 -9.86 8.33
C ILE A 287 7.24 -10.24 9.48
N GLY A 288 7.78 -10.55 10.65
CA GLY A 288 6.99 -10.88 11.85
C GLY A 288 6.09 -9.72 12.31
N LEU A 289 6.60 -8.48 12.32
CA LEU A 289 5.82 -7.29 12.68
C LEU A 289 4.69 -7.02 11.70
N PHE A 290 4.93 -7.12 10.38
CA PHE A 290 3.86 -7.03 9.39
C PHE A 290 2.88 -8.21 9.54
N GLY A 291 3.35 -9.42 9.77
CA GLY A 291 2.52 -10.58 10.06
C GLY A 291 1.57 -10.33 11.24
N LEU A 292 2.07 -9.76 12.33
CA LEU A 292 1.25 -9.38 13.49
C LEU A 292 0.18 -8.34 13.12
N ILE A 293 0.53 -7.30 12.36
CA ILE A 293 -0.42 -6.27 11.91
C ILE A 293 -1.52 -6.90 11.06
N LEU A 294 -1.15 -7.74 10.08
CA LEU A 294 -2.11 -8.37 9.18
C LEU A 294 -3.03 -9.36 9.90
N VAL A 295 -2.49 -10.21 10.76
CA VAL A 295 -3.29 -11.15 11.58
C VAL A 295 -4.25 -10.37 12.48
N LYS A 296 -3.79 -9.32 13.15
CA LYS A 296 -4.65 -8.48 13.98
C LYS A 296 -5.72 -7.78 13.16
N GLY A 297 -5.40 -7.23 12.00
CA GLY A 297 -6.37 -6.63 11.09
C GLY A 297 -7.46 -7.62 10.65
N LEU A 298 -7.09 -8.86 10.31
CA LEU A 298 -8.04 -9.92 9.96
C LEU A 298 -8.91 -10.34 11.17
N LEU A 299 -8.33 -10.41 12.37
CA LEU A 299 -9.09 -10.68 13.59
C LEU A 299 -10.08 -9.55 13.91
N ILE A 300 -9.72 -8.29 13.66
CA ILE A 300 -10.62 -7.14 13.78
C ILE A 300 -11.76 -7.27 12.77
N ALA A 301 -11.45 -7.60 11.51
CA ALA A 301 -12.46 -7.83 10.48
C ALA A 301 -13.45 -8.94 10.85
N ARG A 302 -12.94 -10.06 11.36
CA ARG A 302 -13.77 -11.20 11.79
C ARG A 302 -14.71 -10.85 12.95
N ASN A 303 -14.25 -9.99 13.87
CA ASN A 303 -14.96 -9.67 15.11
C ASN A 303 -15.63 -8.29 15.09
N ALA A 304 -15.75 -7.66 13.93
CA ALA A 304 -16.41 -6.38 13.77
C ALA A 304 -17.92 -6.47 14.11
N PRO A 305 -18.51 -5.39 14.66
CA PRO A 305 -19.90 -5.41 15.12
C PRO A 305 -20.93 -5.48 13.99
N ASP A 306 -20.57 -5.08 12.78
CA ASP A 306 -21.44 -5.09 11.61
C ASP A 306 -20.69 -5.48 10.32
N THR A 307 -21.43 -5.75 9.25
CA THR A 307 -20.86 -6.20 7.96
C THR A 307 -20.03 -5.12 7.30
N PHE A 308 -20.40 -3.83 7.44
CA PHE A 308 -19.62 -2.72 6.89
C PHE A 308 -18.24 -2.65 7.54
N GLY A 309 -18.20 -2.64 8.88
CA GLY A 309 -16.93 -2.64 9.63
C GLY A 309 -16.08 -3.87 9.31
N SER A 310 -16.70 -5.05 9.18
CA SER A 310 -16.00 -6.29 8.80
C SER A 310 -15.34 -6.18 7.42
N LEU A 311 -16.10 -5.80 6.40
CA LEU A 311 -15.59 -5.65 5.04
C LEU A 311 -14.57 -4.50 4.91
N MET A 312 -14.78 -3.40 5.63
CA MET A 312 -13.86 -2.28 5.66
C MET A 312 -12.53 -2.67 6.31
N ALA A 313 -12.57 -3.33 7.48
CA ALA A 313 -11.37 -3.81 8.15
C ALA A 313 -10.62 -4.86 7.30
N PHE A 314 -11.35 -5.79 6.68
CA PHE A 314 -10.78 -6.75 5.74
C PHE A 314 -10.10 -6.05 4.56
N GLY A 315 -10.79 -5.13 3.90
CA GLY A 315 -10.27 -4.41 2.73
C GLY A 315 -9.03 -3.58 3.04
N LEU A 316 -9.00 -2.83 4.16
CA LEU A 316 -7.83 -2.06 4.58
C LEU A 316 -6.64 -2.96 4.91
N THR A 317 -6.88 -4.08 5.59
CA THR A 317 -5.84 -5.06 5.92
C THR A 317 -5.28 -5.73 4.67
N CYS A 318 -6.14 -6.14 3.73
CA CYS A 318 -5.71 -6.73 2.46
C CYS A 318 -4.96 -5.71 1.58
N ALA A 319 -5.39 -4.45 1.53
CA ALA A 319 -4.71 -3.40 0.78
C ALA A 319 -3.27 -3.21 1.27
N MET A 320 -3.08 -3.17 2.60
CA MET A 320 -1.75 -3.12 3.22
C MET A 320 -0.95 -4.40 2.98
N GLY A 321 -1.57 -5.57 3.16
CA GLY A 321 -0.93 -6.87 2.95
C GLY A 321 -0.42 -7.05 1.52
N LEU A 322 -1.23 -6.69 0.51
CA LEU A 322 -0.83 -6.71 -0.90
C LEU A 322 0.38 -5.81 -1.15
N GLN A 323 0.38 -4.60 -0.58
CA GLN A 323 1.49 -3.67 -0.73
C GLN A 323 2.78 -4.22 -0.11
N VAL A 324 2.70 -4.80 1.09
CA VAL A 324 3.83 -5.46 1.78
C VAL A 324 4.35 -6.64 0.96
N CYS A 325 3.46 -7.56 0.58
CA CYS A 325 3.85 -8.78 -0.15
C CYS A 325 4.49 -8.45 -1.50
N ILE A 326 3.94 -7.46 -2.23
CA ILE A 326 4.50 -7.08 -3.53
C ILE A 326 5.85 -6.39 -3.36
N ASN A 327 6.00 -5.43 -2.44
CA ASN A 327 7.28 -4.75 -2.23
C ASN A 327 8.39 -5.74 -1.80
N MET A 328 8.12 -6.56 -0.78
CA MET A 328 9.08 -7.56 -0.31
C MET A 328 9.36 -8.62 -1.38
N GLY A 329 8.33 -9.06 -2.12
CA GLY A 329 8.47 -10.02 -3.20
C GLY A 329 9.32 -9.48 -4.35
N VAL A 330 9.20 -8.20 -4.71
CA VAL A 330 10.05 -7.51 -5.69
C VAL A 330 11.49 -7.44 -5.20
N ALA A 331 11.71 -7.02 -3.96
CA ALA A 331 13.05 -6.91 -3.39
C ALA A 331 13.77 -8.28 -3.30
N LEU A 332 13.03 -9.35 -3.06
CA LEU A 332 13.55 -10.74 -3.03
C LEU A 332 13.63 -11.39 -4.43
N GLY A 333 13.31 -10.66 -5.50
CA GLY A 333 13.30 -11.23 -6.85
C GLY A 333 12.22 -12.28 -7.10
N LEU A 334 11.17 -12.32 -6.28
CA LEU A 334 10.03 -13.25 -6.42
C LEU A 334 8.91 -12.69 -7.29
N LEU A 335 8.94 -11.39 -7.57
CA LEU A 335 7.98 -10.66 -8.40
C LEU A 335 8.71 -9.70 -9.33
N PRO A 336 8.16 -9.39 -10.51
CA PRO A 336 8.77 -8.42 -11.44
C PRO A 336 8.84 -7.03 -10.81
N THR A 337 9.90 -6.30 -11.15
CA THR A 337 10.20 -4.98 -10.59
C THR A 337 9.03 -4.01 -10.75
N LYS A 338 8.63 -3.42 -9.62
CA LYS A 338 7.59 -2.42 -9.54
C LYS A 338 7.90 -1.43 -8.42
N GLY A 339 7.78 -0.14 -8.73
CA GLY A 339 7.90 0.94 -7.76
C GLY A 339 6.68 1.00 -6.83
N LEU A 340 6.78 0.38 -5.67
CA LEU A 340 5.81 0.43 -4.59
C LEU A 340 6.52 0.63 -3.26
N THR A 341 6.05 1.58 -2.50
CA THR A 341 6.59 1.83 -1.15
C THR A 341 6.20 0.71 -0.19
N LEU A 342 7.12 0.31 0.69
CA LEU A 342 6.81 -0.58 1.82
C LEU A 342 6.12 0.24 2.92
N PRO A 343 4.88 -0.11 3.34
CA PRO A 343 4.14 0.65 4.36
C PRO A 343 5.00 0.95 5.59
N PHE A 344 4.89 2.17 6.12
CA PHE A 344 5.61 2.67 7.32
C PHE A 344 7.12 2.82 7.19
N LEU A 345 7.80 2.01 6.35
CA LEU A 345 9.26 1.95 6.24
C LEU A 345 9.81 2.81 5.10
N SER A 346 9.21 2.73 3.89
CA SER A 346 9.69 3.48 2.74
C SER A 346 9.42 4.97 2.83
N TYR A 347 10.26 5.76 2.17
CA TYR A 347 9.97 7.16 1.89
C TYR A 347 8.76 7.27 0.95
N GLY A 348 7.66 7.84 1.46
CA GLY A 348 6.43 8.01 0.69
C GLY A 348 5.35 8.68 1.53
N GLY A 349 5.29 10.02 1.49
CA GLY A 349 4.41 10.79 2.37
C GLY A 349 2.94 10.40 2.30
N THR A 350 2.36 10.29 1.09
CA THR A 350 0.95 9.91 0.90
C THR A 350 0.68 8.48 1.38
N SER A 351 1.57 7.54 1.05
CA SER A 351 1.44 6.14 1.45
C SER A 351 1.49 6.01 2.97
N LEU A 352 2.45 6.67 3.62
CA LEU A 352 2.56 6.68 5.09
C LEU A 352 1.31 7.24 5.74
N LEU A 353 0.81 8.40 5.25
CA LEU A 353 -0.38 9.05 5.79
C LEU A 353 -1.62 8.15 5.70
N LEU A 354 -1.87 7.56 4.53
CA LEU A 354 -3.06 6.72 4.30
C LEU A 354 -2.98 5.38 5.02
N ASN A 355 -1.79 4.78 5.13
CA ASN A 355 -1.62 3.57 5.94
C ASN A 355 -1.82 3.86 7.44
N MET A 356 -1.31 5.00 7.96
CA MET A 356 -1.56 5.42 9.34
C MET A 356 -3.04 5.70 9.60
N ALA A 357 -3.73 6.39 8.66
CA ALA A 357 -5.19 6.60 8.73
C ALA A 357 -5.94 5.27 8.74
N SER A 358 -5.54 4.32 7.89
CA SER A 358 -6.12 2.96 7.83
C SER A 358 -5.98 2.21 9.16
N ILE A 359 -4.81 2.30 9.81
CA ILE A 359 -4.62 1.75 11.16
C ILE A 359 -5.54 2.44 12.18
N GLY A 360 -5.70 3.77 12.11
CA GLY A 360 -6.65 4.50 12.95
C GLY A 360 -8.09 3.98 12.82
N VAL A 361 -8.53 3.74 11.58
CA VAL A 361 -9.85 3.15 11.28
C VAL A 361 -9.96 1.72 11.85
N LEU A 362 -8.95 0.87 11.65
CA LEU A 362 -8.92 -0.49 12.21
C LEU A 362 -9.04 -0.46 13.74
N MET A 363 -8.34 0.47 14.41
CA MET A 363 -8.44 0.63 15.86
C MET A 363 -9.81 1.13 16.31
N ASN A 364 -10.48 2.00 15.52
CA ASN A 364 -11.83 2.44 15.79
C ASN A 364 -12.83 1.28 15.71
N ILE A 365 -12.73 0.45 14.65
CA ILE A 365 -13.56 -0.76 14.49
C ILE A 365 -13.31 -1.75 15.64
N SER A 366 -12.03 -1.95 16.03
CA SER A 366 -11.66 -2.80 17.17
C SER A 366 -12.29 -2.33 18.49
N ALA A 367 -12.30 -1.02 18.73
CA ALA A 367 -12.87 -0.42 19.93
C ALA A 367 -14.40 -0.47 19.98
N SER A 368 -15.06 -0.50 18.82
CA SER A 368 -16.52 -0.60 18.69
C SER A 368 -17.03 -2.03 18.86
N ARG A 369 -16.16 -2.97 19.18
CA ARG A 369 -16.49 -4.37 19.45
C ARG A 369 -17.43 -4.45 20.64
N LYS A 370 -18.56 -5.17 20.52
CA LYS A 370 -19.39 -5.48 21.68
C LYS A 370 -18.55 -6.31 22.66
N ALA A 371 -18.43 -5.80 23.89
CA ALA A 371 -17.86 -6.54 25.00
C ALA A 371 -18.67 -7.82 25.28
#